data_c81a43a5528429bb7c303c1b26796d32
#
_entry.id   c81a43a5528429bb7c303c1b26796d32
#
_cell.length_a   1.000
_cell.length_b   1.000
_cell.length_c   1.000
_cell.angle_alpha   90.00
_cell.angle_beta   90.00
_cell.angle_gamma   90.00
#
_symmetry.space_group_name_H-M   'P 1'
#
loop_
_entity.id
_entity.type
_entity.pdbx_description
1 polymer ?
#
loop_
_entity_poly.entity_id
_entity_poly.type
_entity_poly.pdbx_seq_one_letter_code
_entity_poly.pdbx_strand_id
1 'polypeptide(L)'
;DNSDDASDSLGDVNPSEIDDIKFSTDSLMINGEDYGSWAFNFRVEDQVARFEDIDATPAGLRVLPSSIVEWRVTEGIHSTSYIGDIEVDDLALVMSKFGFASSIEGQELKIDANVSWSGSPAMIDVERIVGQIGIHEGKGRFVQAETGGALKLLGIFDFTSIARRLKLDFSDVVEKGFEFSEISGVTAFDEGQVGMVEP
;
A
#
# COMPACT_ATOMS: atom_id res chain seq x y z
N ASP A 1 21.81 13.24 -8.67
CA ASP A 1 22.24 12.20 -7.76
C ASP A 1 22.00 12.65 -6.32
N ASN A 2 20.80 12.47 -5.86
CA ASN A 2 20.44 12.44 -4.44
C ASN A 2 19.58 11.18 -4.24
N SER A 3 20.23 10.04 -4.24
CA SER A 3 19.70 8.89 -3.54
C SER A 3 19.90 9.19 -2.05
N ASP A 4 18.91 9.78 -1.41
CA ASP A 4 18.76 9.64 0.03
C ASP A 4 18.57 8.14 0.27
N ASP A 5 19.67 7.47 0.56
CA ASP A 5 19.71 6.09 1.03
C ASP A 5 19.11 6.15 2.44
N ALA A 6 17.77 6.02 2.49
CA ALA A 6 17.03 6.05 3.75
C ALA A 6 17.55 4.86 4.57
N SER A 7 18.38 5.17 5.56
CA SER A 7 18.93 4.14 6.45
C SER A 7 17.77 3.48 7.18
N ASP A 8 17.76 2.15 7.24
CA ASP A 8 16.76 1.39 8.00
C ASP A 8 16.85 1.77 9.48
N SER A 9 15.86 2.52 9.95
CA SER A 9 15.83 3.03 11.33
C SER A 9 15.74 1.92 12.40
N LEU A 10 15.36 0.72 12.01
CA LEU A 10 15.31 -0.46 12.86
C LEU A 10 16.36 -1.52 12.46
N GLY A 11 17.32 -1.16 11.59
CA GLY A 11 18.33 -2.09 11.08
C GLY A 11 19.26 -2.69 12.12
N ASP A 12 19.42 -2.02 13.27
CA ASP A 12 20.21 -2.53 14.41
C ASP A 12 19.35 -3.26 15.46
N VAL A 13 18.03 -3.37 15.26
CA VAL A 13 17.10 -3.97 16.21
C VAL A 13 16.93 -5.45 15.92
N ASN A 14 17.21 -6.30 16.92
CA ASN A 14 16.85 -7.71 16.85
C ASN A 14 15.43 -7.90 17.42
N PRO A 15 14.41 -8.13 16.58
CA PRO A 15 13.04 -8.26 17.06
C PRO A 15 12.83 -9.44 18.00
N SER A 16 13.68 -10.48 17.93
CA SER A 16 13.56 -11.66 18.81
C SER A 16 13.96 -11.38 20.26
N GLU A 17 14.57 -10.24 20.54
CA GLU A 17 14.94 -9.81 21.90
C GLU A 17 13.89 -8.87 22.53
N ILE A 18 12.80 -8.58 21.82
CA ILE A 18 11.73 -7.73 22.30
C ILE A 18 10.65 -8.61 22.96
N ASP A 19 10.22 -8.23 24.16
CA ASP A 19 9.11 -8.88 24.84
C ASP A 19 7.78 -8.67 24.11
N ASP A 20 6.79 -9.51 24.40
CA ASP A 20 5.44 -9.35 23.90
C ASP A 20 4.85 -8.00 24.32
N ILE A 21 4.32 -7.26 23.36
CA ILE A 21 3.75 -5.92 23.57
C ILE A 21 2.31 -5.90 23.08
N LYS A 22 1.42 -5.36 23.90
CA LYS A 22 0.11 -4.90 23.44
C LYS A 22 0.14 -3.38 23.35
N PHE A 23 0.00 -2.87 22.15
CA PHE A 23 0.02 -1.42 21.86
C PHE A 23 -1.34 -0.91 21.47
N SER A 24 -1.71 0.29 21.93
CA SER A 24 -2.85 1.04 21.41
C SER A 24 -2.67 2.54 21.63
N THR A 25 -3.08 3.33 20.65
CA THR A 25 -3.14 4.79 20.74
C THR A 25 -4.25 5.31 19.84
N ASP A 26 -4.90 6.38 20.26
CA ASP A 26 -5.94 7.05 19.46
C ASP A 26 -5.33 7.97 18.39
N SER A 27 -4.08 8.39 18.55
CA SER A 27 -3.34 9.21 17.61
C SER A 27 -1.85 8.91 17.71
N LEU A 28 -1.23 8.52 16.61
CA LEU A 28 0.21 8.31 16.48
C LEU A 28 0.83 9.51 15.78
N MET A 29 1.58 10.33 16.54
CA MET A 29 2.29 11.48 15.99
C MET A 29 3.73 11.11 15.65
N ILE A 30 4.13 11.27 14.38
CA ILE A 30 5.52 11.06 13.95
C ILE A 30 5.98 12.33 13.21
N ASN A 31 7.05 12.96 13.67
CA ASN A 31 7.59 14.19 13.08
C ASN A 31 6.57 15.34 12.94
N GLY A 32 5.55 15.38 13.81
CA GLY A 32 4.49 16.38 13.79
C GLY A 32 3.32 16.06 12.87
N GLU A 33 3.34 14.94 12.19
CA GLU A 33 2.22 14.45 11.37
C GLU A 33 1.42 13.39 12.13
N ASP A 34 0.09 13.43 11.97
CA ASP A 34 -0.83 12.49 12.59
C ASP A 34 -1.09 11.29 11.67
N TYR A 35 -0.67 10.11 12.13
CA TYR A 35 -0.86 8.82 11.47
C TYR A 35 -2.08 8.06 11.99
N GLY A 36 -3.00 8.74 12.70
CA GLY A 36 -4.26 8.17 13.15
C GLY A 36 -4.13 7.18 14.31
N SER A 37 -5.19 6.39 14.50
CA SER A 37 -5.25 5.39 15.57
C SER A 37 -4.51 4.12 15.19
N TRP A 38 -3.92 3.47 16.20
CA TRP A 38 -3.21 2.21 16.04
C TRP A 38 -3.46 1.30 17.24
N ALA A 39 -3.77 0.06 16.97
CA ALA A 39 -3.75 -1.01 17.95
C ALA A 39 -3.16 -2.27 17.32
N PHE A 40 -2.32 -2.99 18.06
CA PHE A 40 -1.79 -4.29 17.63
C PHE A 40 -1.23 -5.07 18.83
N ASN A 41 -1.07 -6.36 18.64
CA ASN A 41 -0.30 -7.23 19.50
C ASN A 41 1.02 -7.57 18.78
N PHE A 42 2.14 -7.30 19.44
CA PHE A 42 3.46 -7.75 19.00
C PHE A 42 3.85 -8.99 19.79
N ARG A 43 4.21 -10.05 19.12
CA ARG A 43 4.64 -11.32 19.72
C ARG A 43 5.84 -11.88 19.01
N VAL A 44 6.65 -12.62 19.75
CA VAL A 44 7.80 -13.33 19.21
C VAL A 44 7.61 -14.83 19.44
N GLU A 45 7.61 -15.59 18.36
CA GLU A 45 7.54 -17.04 18.37
C GLU A 45 8.53 -17.60 17.33
N ASP A 46 9.34 -18.56 17.72
CA ASP A 46 10.34 -19.21 16.84
C ASP A 46 11.25 -18.20 16.10
N GLN A 47 11.70 -17.15 16.77
CA GLN A 47 12.52 -16.05 16.23
C GLN A 47 11.84 -15.21 15.15
N VAL A 48 10.53 -15.31 15.01
CA VAL A 48 9.71 -14.47 14.16
C VAL A 48 8.93 -13.50 15.02
N ALA A 49 9.12 -12.22 14.81
CA ALA A 49 8.27 -11.20 15.38
C ALA A 49 7.03 -11.01 14.53
N ARG A 50 5.85 -10.97 15.16
CA ARG A 50 4.56 -10.77 14.51
C ARG A 50 3.85 -9.58 15.10
N PHE A 51 3.31 -8.75 14.21
CA PHE A 51 2.26 -7.82 14.56
C PHE A 51 0.95 -8.44 14.10
N GLU A 52 0.07 -8.67 15.03
CA GLU A 52 -1.24 -9.31 14.80
C GLU A 52 -2.36 -8.53 15.47
N ASP A 53 -3.63 -8.85 15.16
CA ASP A 53 -4.80 -8.10 15.62
C ASP A 53 -4.65 -6.59 15.33
N ILE A 54 -4.13 -6.26 14.14
CA ILE A 54 -3.86 -4.90 13.73
C ILE A 54 -5.19 -4.19 13.45
N ASP A 55 -5.48 -3.13 14.21
CA ASP A 55 -6.59 -2.21 13.95
C ASP A 55 -6.00 -0.80 13.88
N ALA A 56 -5.90 -0.28 12.67
CA ALA A 56 -5.20 0.98 12.44
C ALA A 56 -5.84 1.81 11.34
N THR A 57 -5.77 3.14 11.52
CA THR A 57 -6.31 4.11 10.54
C THR A 57 -5.25 5.11 10.06
N PRO A 58 -4.12 4.61 9.49
CA PRO A 58 -3.06 5.51 9.03
C PRO A 58 -3.51 6.35 7.83
N ALA A 59 -3.41 7.67 7.95
CA ALA A 59 -3.64 8.60 6.86
C ALA A 59 -4.99 8.45 6.11
N GLY A 60 -6.02 7.87 6.77
CA GLY A 60 -7.34 7.63 6.16
C GLY A 60 -7.49 6.26 5.49
N LEU A 61 -6.45 5.43 5.55
CA LEU A 61 -6.56 3.99 5.29
C LEU A 61 -7.11 3.30 6.52
N ARG A 62 -7.75 2.17 6.37
CA ARG A 62 -8.16 1.29 7.47
C ARG A 62 -7.54 -0.09 7.28
N VAL A 63 -6.52 -0.38 8.09
CA VAL A 63 -5.90 -1.72 8.13
C VAL A 63 -6.79 -2.62 8.98
N LEU A 64 -7.20 -3.75 8.43
CA LEU A 64 -8.15 -4.65 9.11
C LEU A 64 -7.43 -5.62 10.08
N PRO A 65 -8.12 -6.09 11.14
CA PRO A 65 -7.56 -7.00 12.13
C PRO A 65 -7.11 -8.36 11.61
N SER A 66 -7.53 -8.73 10.39
CA SER A 66 -7.03 -9.91 9.66
C SER A 66 -5.59 -9.77 9.19
N SER A 67 -5.05 -8.55 9.23
CA SER A 67 -3.71 -8.25 8.73
C SER A 67 -2.63 -8.71 9.70
N ILE A 68 -1.54 -9.23 9.14
CA ILE A 68 -0.37 -9.72 9.87
C ILE A 68 0.89 -9.14 9.22
N VAL A 69 1.80 -8.61 10.05
CA VAL A 69 3.17 -8.32 9.65
C VAL A 69 4.09 -9.32 10.33
N GLU A 70 4.94 -9.98 9.57
CA GLU A 70 6.03 -10.79 10.11
C GLU A 70 7.36 -10.11 9.85
N TRP A 71 8.20 -10.06 10.87
CA TRP A 71 9.54 -9.49 10.81
C TRP A 71 10.56 -10.51 11.31
N ARG A 72 11.56 -10.79 10.51
CA ARG A 72 12.62 -11.77 10.80
C ARG A 72 14.00 -11.14 10.61
N VAL A 73 14.94 -11.63 11.38
CA VAL A 73 16.36 -11.35 11.17
C VAL A 73 17.10 -12.68 11.06
N THR A 74 17.75 -12.90 9.93
CA THR A 74 18.56 -14.10 9.69
C THR A 74 19.96 -13.66 9.28
N GLU A 75 20.96 -14.03 10.07
CA GLU A 75 22.36 -13.64 9.83
C GLU A 75 22.56 -12.12 9.69
N GLY A 76 21.79 -11.32 10.44
CA GLY A 76 21.81 -9.85 10.38
C GLY A 76 21.05 -9.23 9.20
N ILE A 77 20.38 -10.05 8.40
CA ILE A 77 19.55 -9.57 7.29
C ILE A 77 18.09 -9.53 7.72
N HIS A 78 17.49 -8.36 7.66
CA HIS A 78 16.08 -8.14 7.94
C HIS A 78 15.21 -8.51 6.74
N SER A 79 14.08 -9.13 7.02
CA SER A 79 13.02 -9.36 6.05
C SER A 79 11.65 -9.15 6.70
N THR A 80 10.77 -8.52 5.98
CA THR A 80 9.40 -8.25 6.44
C THR A 80 8.40 -8.75 5.41
N SER A 81 7.29 -9.29 5.88
CA SER A 81 6.14 -9.63 5.04
C SER A 81 4.86 -9.03 5.64
N TYR A 82 3.94 -8.69 4.78
CA TYR A 82 2.59 -8.24 5.11
C TYR A 82 1.59 -9.09 4.35
N ILE A 83 0.62 -9.63 5.08
CA ILE A 83 -0.56 -10.28 4.50
C ILE A 83 -1.77 -9.64 5.17
N GLY A 84 -2.70 -9.11 4.39
CA GLY A 84 -3.89 -8.51 4.97
C GLY A 84 -4.70 -7.66 4.02
N ASP A 85 -5.75 -7.08 4.60
CA ASP A 85 -6.74 -6.28 3.90
C ASP A 85 -6.69 -4.83 4.39
N ILE A 86 -6.83 -3.90 3.45
CA ILE A 86 -6.90 -2.47 3.71
C ILE A 86 -8.17 -1.95 3.03
N GLU A 87 -8.94 -1.15 3.75
CA GLU A 87 -10.09 -0.43 3.20
C GLU A 87 -9.82 1.08 3.16
N VAL A 88 -10.37 1.73 2.16
CA VAL A 88 -10.27 3.17 1.93
C VAL A 88 -11.67 3.72 1.71
N ASP A 89 -12.14 4.55 2.61
CA ASP A 89 -13.48 5.15 2.51
C ASP A 89 -13.50 6.40 1.61
N ASP A 90 -12.36 7.10 1.50
CA ASP A 90 -12.18 8.29 0.65
C ASP A 90 -10.83 8.23 -0.07
N LEU A 91 -10.86 7.69 -1.27
CA LEU A 91 -9.65 7.52 -2.08
C LEU A 91 -9.01 8.88 -2.46
N ALA A 92 -9.83 9.90 -2.71
CA ALA A 92 -9.33 11.23 -3.06
C ALA A 92 -8.54 11.86 -1.90
N LEU A 93 -9.03 11.69 -0.67
CA LEU A 93 -8.34 12.15 0.53
C LEU A 93 -7.02 11.41 0.74
N VAL A 94 -7.03 10.09 0.62
CA VAL A 94 -5.82 9.26 0.77
C VAL A 94 -4.78 9.63 -0.28
N MET A 95 -5.17 9.70 -1.55
CA MET A 95 -4.28 10.11 -2.64
C MET A 95 -3.62 11.47 -2.36
N SER A 96 -4.41 12.45 -1.90
CA SER A 96 -3.91 13.79 -1.56
C SER A 96 -2.87 13.74 -0.43
N LYS A 97 -3.09 12.92 0.61
CA LYS A 97 -2.14 12.76 1.73
C LYS A 97 -0.81 12.13 1.29
N PHE A 98 -0.85 11.25 0.29
CA PHE A 98 0.37 10.66 -0.28
C PHE A 98 0.98 11.48 -1.44
N GLY A 99 0.51 12.71 -1.67
CA GLY A 99 1.05 13.61 -2.68
C GLY A 99 0.64 13.29 -4.11
N PHE A 100 -0.38 12.45 -4.30
CA PHE A 100 -0.94 12.15 -5.60
C PHE A 100 -2.11 13.07 -5.92
N ALA A 101 -2.24 13.46 -7.19
CA ALA A 101 -3.43 14.17 -7.65
C ALA A 101 -4.65 13.24 -7.54
N SER A 102 -5.76 13.77 -7.01
CA SER A 102 -7.04 13.03 -6.92
C SER A 102 -7.63 12.86 -8.32
N SER A 103 -7.17 11.85 -9.03
CA SER A 103 -7.61 11.53 -10.40
C SER A 103 -8.79 10.56 -10.42
N ILE A 104 -9.13 10.00 -9.27
CA ILE A 104 -10.21 9.03 -9.09
C ILE A 104 -11.06 9.49 -7.92
N GLU A 105 -12.35 9.59 -8.14
CA GLU A 105 -13.37 9.75 -7.11
C GLU A 105 -14.10 8.41 -6.98
N GLY A 106 -14.00 7.77 -5.83
CA GLY A 106 -14.64 6.49 -5.52
C GLY A 106 -15.07 6.43 -4.06
N GLN A 107 -15.96 5.52 -3.74
CA GLN A 107 -16.57 5.45 -2.41
C GLN A 107 -16.00 4.34 -1.53
N GLU A 108 -15.49 3.27 -2.10
CA GLU A 108 -15.00 2.12 -1.32
C GLU A 108 -13.90 1.41 -2.11
N LEU A 109 -12.65 1.60 -1.73
CA LEU A 109 -11.54 0.82 -2.26
C LEU A 109 -11.14 -0.25 -1.24
N LYS A 110 -11.05 -1.49 -1.69
CA LYS A 110 -10.48 -2.61 -0.93
C LYS A 110 -9.20 -3.07 -1.58
N ILE A 111 -8.20 -3.25 -0.75
CA ILE A 111 -6.89 -3.72 -1.15
C ILE A 111 -6.61 -4.99 -0.37
N ASP A 112 -6.35 -6.08 -1.05
CA ASP A 112 -5.79 -7.29 -0.47
C ASP A 112 -4.31 -7.38 -0.86
N ALA A 113 -3.44 -7.56 0.11
CA ALA A 113 -2.01 -7.58 -0.14
C ALA A 113 -1.35 -8.82 0.48
N ASN A 114 -0.45 -9.41 -0.29
CA ASN A 114 0.47 -10.45 0.14
C ASN A 114 1.84 -10.10 -0.43
N VAL A 115 2.61 -9.36 0.36
CA VAL A 115 3.86 -8.75 -0.07
C VAL A 115 4.96 -8.97 0.95
N SER A 116 6.20 -8.92 0.48
CA SER A 116 7.40 -8.95 1.30
C SER A 116 8.46 -8.01 0.77
N TRP A 117 9.38 -7.62 1.63
CA TRP A 117 10.53 -6.78 1.26
C TRP A 117 11.75 -7.10 2.13
N SER A 118 12.93 -6.78 1.61
CA SER A 118 14.17 -6.79 2.38
C SER A 118 14.26 -5.52 3.23
N GLY A 119 14.48 -5.68 4.52
CA GLY A 119 14.50 -4.60 5.50
C GLY A 119 13.53 -4.81 6.64
N SER A 120 13.58 -3.92 7.65
CA SER A 120 12.64 -3.90 8.77
C SER A 120 11.25 -3.41 8.35
N PRO A 121 10.23 -3.50 9.23
CA PRO A 121 8.91 -2.91 8.94
C PRO A 121 8.93 -1.41 8.68
N ALA A 122 9.95 -0.70 9.16
CA ALA A 122 10.09 0.74 8.93
C ALA A 122 10.71 1.07 7.55
N MET A 123 11.25 0.09 6.85
CA MET A 123 11.93 0.27 5.56
C MET A 123 11.10 -0.23 4.38
N ILE A 124 9.83 0.19 4.33
CA ILE A 124 8.98 -0.12 3.18
C ILE A 124 9.40 0.74 1.99
N ASP A 125 9.76 0.08 0.90
CA ASP A 125 10.17 0.71 -0.36
C ASP A 125 9.52 -0.04 -1.52
N VAL A 126 8.75 0.65 -2.33
CA VAL A 126 8.01 0.08 -3.46
C VAL A 126 8.94 -0.64 -4.46
N GLU A 127 10.17 -0.17 -4.60
CA GLU A 127 11.17 -0.78 -5.49
C GLU A 127 11.69 -2.13 -4.97
N ARG A 128 11.47 -2.43 -3.69
CA ARG A 128 11.93 -3.67 -3.02
C ARG A 128 10.80 -4.64 -2.72
N ILE A 129 9.57 -4.26 -3.03
CA ILE A 129 8.40 -5.11 -2.79
C ILE A 129 8.39 -6.27 -3.78
N VAL A 130 8.13 -7.46 -3.23
CA VAL A 130 7.86 -8.69 -3.96
C VAL A 130 6.53 -9.25 -3.48
N GLY A 131 5.66 -9.67 -4.40
CA GLY A 131 4.38 -10.27 -4.05
C GLY A 131 3.23 -9.77 -4.91
N GLN A 132 2.03 -9.76 -4.36
CA GLN A 132 0.81 -9.41 -5.07
C GLN A 132 -0.06 -8.45 -4.27
N ILE A 133 -0.69 -7.53 -4.98
CA ILE A 133 -1.70 -6.62 -4.45
C ILE A 133 -2.93 -6.72 -5.34
N GLY A 134 -4.04 -7.13 -4.76
CA GLY A 134 -5.37 -7.07 -5.37
C GLY A 134 -6.04 -5.74 -5.03
N ILE A 135 -6.75 -5.20 -5.98
CA ILE A 135 -7.50 -3.96 -5.82
C ILE A 135 -8.91 -4.18 -6.30
N HIS A 136 -9.88 -3.79 -5.46
CA HIS A 136 -11.29 -3.84 -5.74
C HIS A 136 -11.91 -2.49 -5.39
N GLU A 137 -12.32 -1.75 -6.39
CA GLU A 137 -13.01 -0.47 -6.28
C GLU A 137 -14.45 -0.64 -6.74
N GLY A 138 -15.39 -0.17 -5.95
CA GLY A 138 -16.80 -0.08 -6.32
C GLY A 138 -17.05 1.00 -7.37
N LYS A 139 -18.20 1.65 -7.27
CA LYS A 139 -18.57 2.73 -8.19
C LYS A 139 -17.66 3.94 -8.01
N GLY A 140 -17.16 4.45 -9.11
CA GLY A 140 -16.33 5.64 -9.09
C GLY A 140 -16.31 6.39 -10.41
N ARG A 141 -15.50 7.43 -10.44
CA ARG A 141 -15.31 8.28 -11.61
C ARG A 141 -13.84 8.71 -11.72
N PHE A 142 -13.29 8.58 -12.92
CA PHE A 142 -12.05 9.28 -13.23
C PHE A 142 -12.37 10.75 -13.45
N VAL A 143 -11.72 11.64 -12.72
CA VAL A 143 -11.81 13.08 -12.92
C VAL A 143 -10.58 13.57 -13.66
N GLN A 144 -10.74 14.65 -14.42
CA GLN A 144 -9.64 15.24 -15.18
C GLN A 144 -8.54 15.67 -14.21
N ALA A 145 -7.40 14.97 -14.23
CA ALA A 145 -6.21 15.42 -13.56
C ALA A 145 -5.38 16.28 -14.51
N GLU A 146 -4.97 17.47 -14.07
CA GLU A 146 -4.02 18.27 -14.84
C GLU A 146 -2.77 17.42 -15.15
N THR A 147 -2.32 17.51 -16.38
CA THR A 147 -1.28 16.73 -17.04
C THR A 147 -0.03 16.53 -16.18
N GLY A 148 0.12 15.37 -15.56
CA GLY A 148 1.35 14.98 -14.86
C GLY A 148 1.19 13.85 -13.83
N GLY A 149 0.18 13.90 -12.98
CA GLY A 149 -0.02 12.92 -11.90
C GLY A 149 -0.81 11.68 -12.33
N ALA A 150 -1.85 11.86 -13.15
CA ALA A 150 -2.69 10.76 -13.63
C ALA A 150 -1.92 9.74 -14.46
N LEU A 151 -0.93 10.18 -15.25
CA LEU A 151 -0.09 9.28 -16.05
C LEU A 151 0.84 8.41 -15.21
N LYS A 152 1.24 8.85 -14.01
CA LYS A 152 2.04 8.01 -13.10
C LYS A 152 1.21 6.91 -12.46
N LEU A 153 -0.04 7.19 -12.10
CA LEU A 153 -0.98 6.18 -11.58
C LEU A 153 -1.42 5.22 -12.70
N LEU A 154 -1.62 5.71 -13.92
CA LEU A 154 -1.90 4.87 -15.08
C LEU A 154 -0.71 3.95 -15.44
N GLY A 155 0.50 4.28 -15.01
CA GLY A 155 1.68 3.42 -15.15
C GLY A 155 1.71 2.25 -14.15
N ILE A 156 1.12 2.41 -12.97
CA ILE A 156 0.95 1.33 -11.99
C ILE A 156 -0.17 0.38 -12.46
N PHE A 157 -1.22 0.91 -13.04
CA PHE A 157 -2.26 0.14 -13.70
C PHE A 157 -2.00 0.19 -15.20
N ASP A 158 -1.58 -0.90 -15.83
CA ASP A 158 -1.39 -0.95 -17.30
C ASP A 158 -2.73 -0.84 -18.03
N PHE A 159 -3.39 0.32 -17.88
CA PHE A 159 -4.62 0.65 -18.62
C PHE A 159 -4.38 0.68 -20.14
N THR A 160 -3.13 0.78 -20.58
CA THR A 160 -2.81 0.72 -22.01
C THR A 160 -3.11 -0.65 -22.59
N SER A 161 -3.01 -1.71 -21.79
CA SER A 161 -3.39 -3.07 -22.20
C SER A 161 -4.91 -3.21 -22.29
N ILE A 162 -5.66 -2.63 -21.35
CA ILE A 162 -7.14 -2.59 -21.36
C ILE A 162 -7.65 -1.75 -22.55
N ALA A 163 -7.06 -0.57 -22.75
CA ALA A 163 -7.37 0.31 -23.88
C ALA A 163 -7.16 -0.38 -25.22
N ARG A 164 -6.05 -1.10 -25.36
CA ARG A 164 -5.71 -1.82 -26.59
C ARG A 164 -6.65 -3.00 -26.87
N ARG A 165 -7.14 -3.68 -25.80
CA ARG A 165 -8.11 -4.80 -25.94
C ARG A 165 -9.50 -4.32 -26.27
N LEU A 166 -9.93 -3.17 -25.74
CA LEU A 166 -11.28 -2.62 -25.97
C LEU A 166 -11.38 -1.75 -27.23
N LYS A 167 -10.27 -1.44 -27.92
CA LYS A 167 -10.21 -0.53 -29.10
C LYS A 167 -10.92 0.81 -28.84
N LEU A 168 -10.86 1.31 -27.60
CA LEU A 168 -11.46 2.58 -27.22
C LEU A 168 -10.44 3.71 -27.46
N ASP A 169 -10.90 4.77 -28.11
CA ASP A 169 -10.15 6.03 -28.18
C ASP A 169 -10.42 6.80 -26.88
N PHE A 170 -9.43 6.83 -26.00
CA PHE A 170 -9.55 7.42 -24.67
C PHE A 170 -9.37 8.94 -24.65
N SER A 171 -9.02 9.57 -25.77
CA SER A 171 -8.82 11.02 -25.81
C SER A 171 -10.08 11.80 -25.40
N ASP A 172 -11.24 11.37 -25.87
CA ASP A 172 -12.53 11.99 -25.52
C ASP A 172 -13.01 11.65 -24.10
N VAL A 173 -12.53 10.53 -23.54
CA VAL A 173 -12.92 10.02 -22.22
C VAL A 173 -12.16 10.74 -21.11
N VAL A 174 -10.89 11.04 -21.32
CA VAL A 174 -10.04 11.78 -20.37
C VAL A 174 -10.49 13.23 -20.20
N GLU A 175 -11.05 13.85 -21.25
CA GLU A 175 -11.52 15.24 -21.19
C GLU A 175 -12.85 15.43 -20.43
N LYS A 176 -13.70 14.39 -20.33
CA LYS A 176 -15.05 14.51 -19.75
C LYS A 176 -15.23 13.79 -18.40
N GLY A 177 -14.23 13.06 -17.95
CA GLY A 177 -14.37 12.12 -16.85
C GLY A 177 -15.09 10.83 -17.29
N PHE A 178 -14.73 9.72 -16.69
CA PHE A 178 -15.29 8.39 -16.99
C PHE A 178 -15.85 7.77 -15.73
N GLU A 179 -17.11 7.42 -15.74
CA GLU A 179 -17.76 6.68 -14.66
C GLU A 179 -17.58 5.18 -14.86
N PHE A 180 -17.29 4.48 -13.80
CA PHE A 180 -17.22 3.02 -13.79
C PHE A 180 -18.10 2.46 -12.66
N SER A 181 -18.60 1.25 -12.86
CA SER A 181 -19.41 0.55 -11.85
C SER A 181 -18.57 -0.33 -10.93
N GLU A 182 -17.42 -0.76 -11.42
CA GLU A 182 -16.47 -1.60 -10.69
C GLU A 182 -15.14 -1.61 -11.43
N ILE A 183 -14.04 -1.56 -10.68
CA ILE A 183 -12.69 -1.83 -11.17
C ILE A 183 -12.06 -2.86 -10.25
N SER A 184 -11.52 -3.92 -10.81
CA SER A 184 -10.74 -4.90 -10.07
C SER A 184 -9.52 -5.32 -10.87
N GLY A 185 -8.45 -5.66 -10.16
CA GLY A 185 -7.22 -6.14 -10.77
C GLY A 185 -6.24 -6.66 -9.74
N VAL A 186 -5.33 -7.52 -10.16
CA VAL A 186 -4.23 -8.02 -9.35
C VAL A 186 -2.93 -7.62 -10.00
N THR A 187 -2.06 -7.00 -9.22
CA THR A 187 -0.75 -6.54 -9.64
C THR A 187 0.32 -7.35 -8.92
N ALA A 188 1.26 -7.91 -9.67
CA ALA A 188 2.45 -8.55 -9.12
C ALA A 188 3.61 -7.54 -9.10
N PHE A 189 4.36 -7.60 -8.03
CA PHE A 189 5.58 -6.83 -7.80
C PHE A 189 6.78 -7.78 -7.74
N ASP A 190 7.86 -7.44 -8.41
CA ASP A 190 9.10 -8.21 -8.41
C ASP A 190 10.28 -7.24 -8.52
N GLU A 191 10.82 -6.82 -7.36
CA GLU A 191 11.97 -5.91 -7.23
C GLU A 191 11.92 -4.71 -8.21
N GLY A 192 10.88 -3.86 -8.07
CA GLY A 192 10.69 -2.67 -8.90
C GLY A 192 10.06 -2.94 -10.28
N GLN A 193 9.84 -4.20 -10.64
CA GLN A 193 9.03 -4.55 -11.80
C GLN A 193 7.58 -4.73 -11.38
N VAL A 194 6.67 -4.14 -12.14
CA VAL A 194 5.23 -4.19 -11.88
C VAL A 194 4.56 -4.85 -13.08
N GLY A 195 3.84 -5.93 -12.83
CA GLY A 195 3.11 -6.68 -13.85
C GLY A 195 1.68 -6.97 -13.42
N MET A 196 0.75 -7.00 -14.37
CA MET A 196 -0.60 -7.47 -14.10
C MET A 196 -0.63 -9.00 -14.14
N VAL A 197 -1.28 -9.60 -13.16
CA VAL A 197 -1.59 -11.03 -13.19
C VAL A 197 -2.89 -11.21 -13.97
N GLU A 198 -2.83 -11.98 -15.05
CA GLU A 198 -4.07 -12.36 -15.75
C GLU A 198 -4.85 -13.35 -14.84
N PRO A 199 -6.17 -13.15 -14.69
CA PRO A 199 -7.03 -14.06 -13.92
C PRO A 199 -7.20 -15.44 -14.59
#